data_0f05f781796d244f3148c7b872293008
#
_entry.id   0f05f781796d244f3148c7b872293008
#
_cell.length_a   1.000
_cell.length_b   1.000
_cell.length_c   1.000
_cell.angle_alpha   90.00
_cell.angle_beta   90.00
_cell.angle_gamma   90.00
#
_symmetry.space_group_name_H-M   'P 1'
#
loop_
_entity.id
_entity.type
_entity.pdbx_description
1 polymer ?
#
loop_
_entity_poly.entity_id
_entity_poly.type
_entity_poly.pdbx_seq_one_letter_code
_entity_poly.pdbx_strand_id
1 'polypeptide(L)' 'MDNVKTITKFRVPIGNQAIELQEFVFEAGGMPLLRTRIREGSRFTIFDVDPVTAAQWGKALCDWAAAQPGIANPGGEA' A
#
# COMPACT_ATOMS: atom_id res chain seq x y z
N MET A 1 -8.48 17.33 14.63
CA MET A 1 -8.78 15.93 14.43
C MET A 1 -8.02 15.39 13.24
N ASP A 2 -7.46 14.22 13.38
CA ASP A 2 -6.66 13.63 12.29
C ASP A 2 -7.56 13.16 11.18
N ASN A 3 -7.05 13.25 9.95
CA ASN A 3 -7.79 12.80 8.78
C ASN A 3 -7.23 11.51 8.25
N VAL A 4 -8.09 10.54 8.04
CA VAL A 4 -7.72 9.25 7.49
C VAL A 4 -8.60 8.97 6.28
N LYS A 5 -7.97 8.65 5.16
CA LYS A 5 -8.70 8.38 3.94
C LYS A 5 -8.22 7.06 3.34
N THR A 6 -9.13 6.14 3.10
CA THR A 6 -8.77 4.87 2.48
C THR A 6 -8.50 5.09 1.00
N ILE A 7 -7.35 4.63 0.55
CA ILE A 7 -6.96 4.73 -0.85
C ILE A 7 -7.36 3.47 -1.58
N THR A 8 -7.01 2.31 -1.04
CA THR A 8 -7.34 1.04 -1.66
C THR A 8 -7.28 -0.07 -0.62
N LYS A 9 -7.96 -1.15 -0.94
CA LYS A 9 -7.97 -2.32 -0.08
C LYS A 9 -8.12 -3.54 -0.99
N PHE A 10 -7.30 -4.54 -0.79
CA PHE A 10 -7.34 -5.74 -1.61
C PHE A 10 -6.80 -6.91 -0.83
N ARG A 11 -7.02 -8.10 -1.38
CA ARG A 11 -6.61 -9.34 -0.73
C ARG A 11 -5.56 -10.03 -1.57
N VAL A 12 -4.56 -10.61 -0.92
CA VAL A 12 -3.54 -11.38 -1.59
C VAL A 12 -4.03 -12.83 -1.68
N PRO A 13 -4.31 -13.34 -2.89
CA PRO A 13 -4.93 -14.66 -2.99
C PRO A 13 -4.08 -15.78 -2.43
N ILE A 14 -2.78 -15.73 -2.64
CA ILE A 14 -1.93 -16.84 -2.25
C ILE A 14 -1.82 -16.98 -0.74
N GLY A 15 -1.84 -15.89 -0.02
CA GLY A 15 -1.72 -15.94 1.45
C GLY A 15 -2.95 -15.48 2.19
N ASN A 16 -3.94 -15.01 1.45
CA ASN A 16 -5.20 -14.54 2.02
C ASN A 16 -5.02 -13.35 2.97
N GLN A 17 -3.94 -12.61 2.84
CA GLN A 17 -3.77 -11.39 3.62
C GLN A 17 -4.63 -10.28 3.02
N ALA A 18 -5.11 -9.39 3.87
CA ALA A 18 -5.79 -8.19 3.42
C ALA A 18 -4.83 -7.02 3.56
N ILE A 19 -4.66 -6.26 2.49
CA ILE A 19 -3.79 -5.08 2.50
C ILE A 19 -4.65 -3.86 2.28
N GLU A 20 -4.49 -2.87 3.15
CA GLU A 20 -5.21 -1.62 3.03
C GLU A 20 -4.22 -0.47 3.07
N LEU A 21 -4.36 0.47 2.15
CA LEU A 21 -3.55 1.67 2.13
C LEU A 21 -4.43 2.86 2.45
N GLN A 22 -3.96 3.70 3.36
CA GLN A 22 -4.70 4.86 3.80
C GLN A 22 -3.80 6.07 3.80
N GLU A 23 -4.36 7.21 3.48
CA GLU A 23 -3.64 8.46 3.67
C GLU A 23 -3.96 8.98 5.07
N PHE A 24 -2.94 9.36 5.81
CA PHE A 24 -3.11 9.83 7.17
C PHE A 24 -2.47 11.19 7.31
N VAL A 25 -3.25 12.18 7.70
CA VAL A 25 -2.78 13.54 7.88
C VAL A 25 -3.04 13.94 9.30
N PHE A 26 -1.98 14.32 10.02
CA PHE A 26 -2.13 14.77 11.39
C PHE A 26 -2.80 16.13 11.45
N GLU A 27 -3.53 16.36 12.50
CA GLU A 27 -4.31 17.57 12.64
C GLU A 27 -3.48 18.84 12.52
N ALA A 28 -2.26 18.81 12.93
CA ALA A 28 -1.39 19.98 12.89
C ALA A 28 -0.93 20.34 11.48
N GLY A 29 -1.42 19.67 10.47
CA GLY A 29 -1.06 20.01 9.11
C GLY A 29 0.29 19.51 8.69
N GLY A 30 0.73 18.44 9.25
CA GLY A 30 1.99 17.85 8.87
C GLY A 30 1.92 17.21 7.52
N MET A 31 3.05 16.67 7.10
CA MET A 31 3.15 15.97 5.84
C MET A 31 2.23 14.75 5.84
N PRO A 32 1.51 14.52 4.75
CA PRO A 32 0.69 13.31 4.69
C PRO A 32 1.57 12.06 4.72
N LEU A 33 1.08 11.05 5.39
CA LEU A 33 1.76 9.76 5.47
C LEU A 33 0.89 8.69 4.84
N LEU A 34 1.55 7.68 4.29
CA LEU A 34 0.83 6.52 3.78
C LEU A 34 0.83 5.47 4.86
N ARG A 35 -0.33 5.10 5.33
CA ARG A 35 -0.48 4.04 6.32
C ARG A 35 -0.77 2.73 5.62
N THR A 36 0.07 1.73 5.87
CA THR A 36 -0.12 0.39 5.33
C THR A 36 -0.62 -0.49 6.46
N ARG A 37 -1.77 -1.11 6.25
CA ARG A 37 -2.36 -2.05 7.21
C ARG A 37 -2.42 -3.41 6.55
N ILE A 38 -1.81 -4.39 7.17
CA ILE A 38 -1.82 -5.76 6.66
C ILE A 38 -2.43 -6.66 7.72
N ARG A 39 -3.48 -7.35 7.35
CA ARG A 39 -4.13 -8.29 8.25
C ARG A 39 -3.87 -9.71 7.78
N GLU A 40 -3.37 -10.53 8.68
CA GLU A 40 -3.07 -11.91 8.38
C GLU A 40 -3.72 -12.73 9.48
N GLY A 41 -4.88 -13.28 9.23
CA GLY A 41 -5.65 -13.95 10.27
C GLY A 41 -6.09 -12.94 11.31
N SER A 42 -5.68 -13.16 12.55
CA SER A 42 -5.97 -12.24 13.64
C SER A 42 -4.81 -11.29 13.91
N ARG A 43 -3.76 -11.33 13.08
CA ARG A 43 -2.59 -10.48 13.28
C ARG A 43 -2.64 -9.28 12.37
N PHE A 44 -2.20 -8.16 12.91
CA PHE A 44 -2.14 -6.92 12.14
C PHE A 44 -0.74 -6.39 12.12
N THR A 45 -0.33 -5.87 10.98
CA THR A 45 0.89 -5.08 10.83
C THR A 45 0.49 -3.71 10.32
N ILE A 46 0.89 -2.67 11.02
CA ILE A 46 0.55 -1.31 10.63
C ILE A 46 1.82 -0.48 10.71
N PHE A 47 2.11 0.24 9.64
CA PHE A 47 3.24 1.16 9.64
C PHE A 47 2.98 2.30 8.65
N ASP A 48 3.65 3.41 8.89
CA ASP A 48 3.47 4.61 8.07
C ASP A 48 4.77 4.93 7.35
N VAL A 49 4.65 5.37 6.11
CA VAL A 49 5.80 5.80 5.34
C VAL A 49 5.55 7.18 4.76
N ASP A 50 6.64 7.92 4.55
CA ASP A 50 6.57 9.23 3.92
C ASP A 50 6.42 9.09 2.40
N PRO A 51 6.08 10.17 1.70
CA PRO A 51 5.88 10.08 0.24
C PRO A 51 7.09 9.62 -0.54
N VAL A 52 8.29 10.01 -0.12
CA VAL A 52 9.50 9.59 -0.85
C VAL A 52 9.71 8.09 -0.72
N THR A 53 9.57 7.58 0.49
CA THR A 53 9.70 6.14 0.73
C THR A 53 8.60 5.36 0.00
N ALA A 54 7.39 5.91 -0.01
CA ALA A 54 6.29 5.27 -0.72
C ALA A 54 6.59 5.17 -2.21
N ALA A 55 7.18 6.22 -2.78
CA ALA A 55 7.53 6.21 -4.21
C ALA A 55 8.59 5.17 -4.51
N GLN A 56 9.60 5.06 -3.66
CA GLN A 56 10.64 4.05 -3.84
C GLN A 56 10.07 2.65 -3.74
N TRP A 57 9.25 2.42 -2.75
CA TRP A 57 8.64 1.12 -2.52
C TRP A 57 7.73 0.75 -3.70
N GLY A 58 6.89 1.69 -4.11
CA GLY A 58 5.97 1.46 -5.21
C GLY A 58 6.69 1.16 -6.52
N LYS A 59 7.77 1.88 -6.79
CA LYS A 59 8.54 1.64 -8.00
C LYS A 59 9.17 0.26 -7.99
N ALA A 60 9.72 -0.15 -6.84
CA ALA A 60 10.31 -1.48 -6.73
C ALA A 60 9.27 -2.57 -6.96
N LEU A 61 8.08 -2.39 -6.39
CA LEU A 61 7.01 -3.36 -6.57
C LEU A 61 6.60 -3.46 -8.04
N CYS A 62 6.41 -2.32 -8.68
CA CYS A 62 6.01 -2.29 -10.08
C CYS A 62 7.08 -2.87 -10.99
N ASP A 63 8.33 -2.50 -10.75
CA ASP A 63 9.44 -2.97 -11.60
C ASP A 63 9.60 -4.47 -11.50
N TRP A 64 9.51 -5.00 -10.30
CA TRP A 64 9.63 -6.44 -10.11
C TRP A 64 8.50 -7.18 -10.82
N ALA A 65 7.28 -6.71 -10.64
CA ALA A 65 6.12 -7.36 -11.23
C ALA A 65 6.19 -7.35 -12.75
N ALA A 66 6.59 -6.22 -13.32
CA ALA A 66 6.66 -6.08 -14.76
C ALA A 66 7.72 -6.96 -15.39
N ALA A 67 8.72 -7.37 -14.61
CA ALA A 67 9.79 -8.21 -15.11
C ALA A 67 9.42 -9.70 -15.15
N GLN A 68 8.29 -10.07 -14.58
CA GLN A 68 7.92 -11.48 -14.50
C GLN A 68 7.33 -11.95 -15.82
N PRO A 69 7.73 -13.13 -16.31
CA PRO A 69 7.21 -13.63 -17.57
C PRO A 69 5.73 -13.95 -17.49
N GLY A 70 5.04 -13.64 -18.54
CA GLY A 70 3.63 -14.01 -18.64
C GLY A 70 2.68 -13.18 -17.82
N ILE A 71 3.17 -12.09 -17.22
CA ILE A 71 2.28 -11.30 -16.42
C ILE A 71 1.80 -10.09 -17.17
N ALA A 72 0.56 -9.76 -17.00
CA ALA A 72 0.00 -8.58 -17.59
C ALA A 72 0.49 -7.36 -16.84
N ASN A 73 0.40 -6.25 -17.47
CA ASN A 73 0.82 -5.02 -16.89
C ASN A 73 0.09 -4.77 -15.60
N PRO A 74 0.78 -4.57 -14.50
CA PRO A 74 0.09 -4.41 -13.23
C PRO A 74 -0.79 -3.18 -13.21
N GLY A 75 -0.59 -2.26 -14.06
CA GLY A 75 -1.51 -1.16 -14.16
C GLY A 75 -2.81 -1.55 -14.72
N GLY A 76 -3.01 -2.74 -14.84
CA GLY A 76 -4.21 -3.23 -15.27
C GLY A 76 -4.33 -3.34 -16.67
N GLU A 77 -3.65 -3.25 -17.26
CA GLU A 77 -3.98 -3.36 -18.45
C GLU A 77 -3.43 -4.35 -18.95
N ALA A 78 -3.78 -4.91 -19.25
CA ALA A 78 -3.34 -6.12 -19.61
C ALA A 78 -2.64 -6.13 -20.77
#